data_99ef4a6f253954b03b77a14b1db0081f
#
_entry.id   99ef4a6f253954b03b77a14b1db0081f
#
_cell.length_a   1.000
_cell.length_b   1.000
_cell.length_c   1.000
_cell.angle_alpha   90.00
_cell.angle_beta   90.00
_cell.angle_gamma   90.00
#
_symmetry.space_group_name_H-M   'P 1'
#
loop_
_entity.id
_entity.type
_entity.pdbx_description
1 polymer ?
#
loop_
_entity_poly.entity_id
_entity_poly.type
_entity_poly.pdbx_seq_one_letter_code
_entity_poly.pdbx_strand_id
1 'polypeptide(L)'
;MMKKYILFLAAFFTLCSCQNKTEENPGKALIVSIQDFVGKTLELKDLGCNVQTVRLHTDTAGYIGDIKDICRVDSFLYILDGATLSVSKFNQDGLLLRQISTQGNGPMEYIQPMSLCADKSHVYLLDLPGMSIISYNQDLKAEEEITLSFPCSEFIRTEKGFLCYNMAPTDSLKPLVHISREGKIIDSYSINIFHSQMSLGAKIFCQDDQGNIFINPPITQTIYRWNPDSETAEEYITFDFGSKNYPHDTELNVTRLGELPYAFPTYFFHIQESCLYSFLYKNQMYYYQKTSTADKAGSISKQSSYPFFPRWQIGNRLIGTCPSEFLHLGSEQEAGEVLLFFSF
;
A
#
# COMPACT_ATOMS: atom_id res chain seq x y z
N MET A 1 -54.31 -66.36 14.78
CA MET A 1 -52.85 -66.17 14.84
C MET A 1 -52.55 -64.83 14.10
N MET A 2 -52.43 -63.73 14.90
CA MET A 2 -52.11 -62.41 14.35
C MET A 2 -50.69 -62.03 14.77
N LYS A 3 -49.78 -61.91 13.79
CA LYS A 3 -48.44 -61.40 14.01
C LYS A 3 -48.46 -59.86 14.00
N LYS A 4 -48.10 -59.22 15.15
CA LYS A 4 -47.90 -57.79 15.29
C LYS A 4 -46.52 -57.45 14.64
N TYR A 5 -46.55 -56.54 13.65
CA TYR A 5 -45.32 -55.86 13.18
C TYR A 5 -45.15 -54.59 13.97
N ILE A 6 -44.02 -54.50 14.67
CA ILE A 6 -43.55 -53.27 15.33
C ILE A 6 -42.72 -52.50 14.33
N LEU A 7 -43.21 -51.30 13.95
CA LEU A 7 -42.48 -50.38 13.11
C LEU A 7 -41.53 -49.52 13.98
N PHE A 8 -40.22 -49.70 13.81
CA PHE A 8 -39.24 -48.79 14.41
C PHE A 8 -39.08 -47.57 13.54
N LEU A 9 -39.52 -46.41 14.02
CA LEU A 9 -39.29 -45.09 13.40
C LEU A 9 -37.94 -44.54 13.87
N ALA A 10 -36.91 -44.66 13.08
CA ALA A 10 -35.64 -44.01 13.33
C ALA A 10 -35.73 -42.56 12.91
N ALA A 11 -35.79 -41.65 13.87
CA ALA A 11 -35.69 -40.21 13.63
C ALA A 11 -34.22 -39.84 13.34
N PHE A 12 -33.92 -39.53 12.09
CA PHE A 12 -32.67 -38.94 11.68
C PHE A 12 -32.70 -37.45 12.04
N PHE A 13 -32.01 -37.07 13.13
CA PHE A 13 -31.71 -35.67 13.40
C PHE A 13 -30.52 -35.25 12.48
N THR A 14 -30.85 -34.62 11.38
CA THR A 14 -29.86 -33.87 10.59
C THR A 14 -29.57 -32.56 11.35
N LEU A 15 -28.42 -32.49 12.00
CA LEU A 15 -27.86 -31.23 12.48
C LEU A 15 -27.47 -30.41 11.24
N CYS A 16 -28.34 -29.53 10.81
CA CYS A 16 -27.98 -28.41 9.95
C CYS A 16 -27.05 -27.48 10.73
N SER A 17 -25.75 -27.66 10.54
CA SER A 17 -24.77 -26.64 10.91
C SER A 17 -25.00 -25.47 9.95
N CYS A 18 -25.70 -24.44 10.40
CA CYS A 18 -25.70 -23.14 9.73
C CYS A 18 -24.29 -22.56 9.85
N GLN A 19 -23.46 -22.81 8.84
CA GLN A 19 -22.35 -21.92 8.56
C GLN A 19 -22.99 -20.60 8.10
N ASN A 20 -22.91 -19.58 8.94
CA ASN A 20 -23.16 -18.21 8.56
C ASN A 20 -22.09 -17.82 7.51
N LYS A 21 -22.35 -18.14 6.24
CA LYS A 21 -21.79 -17.36 5.15
C LYS A 21 -22.45 -16.00 5.26
N THR A 22 -21.70 -15.00 5.71
CA THR A 22 -22.04 -13.60 5.47
C THR A 22 -22.21 -13.46 3.97
N GLU A 23 -23.45 -13.35 3.49
CA GLU A 23 -23.72 -12.94 2.12
C GLU A 23 -23.14 -11.53 1.99
N GLU A 24 -22.06 -11.40 1.22
CA GLU A 24 -21.57 -10.11 0.76
C GLU A 24 -22.68 -9.52 -0.12
N ASN A 25 -23.40 -8.57 0.42
CA ASN A 25 -24.31 -7.74 -0.35
C ASN A 25 -23.44 -6.92 -1.33
N PRO A 26 -23.52 -7.13 -2.64
CA PRO A 26 -22.75 -6.35 -3.58
C PRO A 26 -23.20 -4.89 -3.49
N GLY A 27 -22.34 -4.01 -2.97
CA GLY A 27 -22.57 -2.57 -2.89
C GLY A 27 -22.53 -1.95 -1.48
N LYS A 28 -22.20 -2.70 -0.42
CA LYS A 28 -22.02 -2.12 0.91
C LYS A 28 -20.64 -2.46 1.46
N ALA A 29 -19.84 -1.41 1.76
CA ALA A 29 -18.53 -1.58 2.37
C ALA A 29 -18.59 -2.43 3.65
N LEU A 30 -17.61 -3.29 3.83
CA LEU A 30 -17.43 -4.03 5.06
C LEU A 30 -17.00 -3.05 6.17
N ILE A 31 -17.78 -2.95 7.25
CA ILE A 31 -17.40 -2.16 8.43
C ILE A 31 -16.63 -3.06 9.40
N VAL A 32 -15.40 -2.66 9.72
CA VAL A 32 -14.53 -3.36 10.67
C VAL A 32 -14.28 -2.50 11.88
N SER A 33 -14.70 -2.97 13.05
CA SER A 33 -14.50 -2.25 14.31
C SER A 33 -13.15 -2.60 14.92
N ILE A 34 -12.31 -1.58 15.18
CA ILE A 34 -11.00 -1.70 15.81
C ILE A 34 -10.99 -0.89 17.11
N GLN A 35 -11.64 -1.41 18.16
CA GLN A 35 -11.78 -0.66 19.42
C GLN A 35 -10.77 -1.08 20.50
N ASP A 36 -10.36 -2.36 20.48
CA ASP A 36 -9.60 -2.98 21.55
C ASP A 36 -8.17 -3.33 21.12
N PHE A 37 -7.36 -2.29 20.89
CA PHE A 37 -5.95 -2.42 20.46
C PHE A 37 -4.94 -1.85 21.47
N VAL A 38 -5.36 -0.91 22.31
CA VAL A 38 -4.47 -0.20 23.24
C VAL A 38 -3.93 -1.15 24.30
N GLY A 39 -2.60 -1.16 24.48
CA GLY A 39 -1.91 -2.04 25.42
C GLY A 39 -1.71 -3.47 24.93
N LYS A 40 -2.20 -3.82 23.74
CA LYS A 40 -1.91 -5.12 23.12
C LYS A 40 -0.61 -5.06 22.32
N THR A 41 0.20 -6.09 22.46
CA THR A 41 1.46 -6.28 21.74
C THR A 41 1.39 -7.55 20.91
N LEU A 42 1.84 -7.45 19.65
CA LEU A 42 1.92 -8.56 18.70
C LEU A 42 3.39 -8.88 18.41
N GLU A 43 3.68 -10.15 18.29
CA GLU A 43 4.93 -10.63 17.72
C GLU A 43 4.75 -10.88 16.21
N LEU A 44 5.83 -10.81 15.42
CA LEU A 44 5.73 -11.09 13.97
C LEU A 44 5.18 -12.49 13.69
N LYS A 45 5.53 -13.47 14.53
CA LYS A 45 4.96 -14.83 14.46
C LYS A 45 3.44 -14.86 14.66
N ASP A 46 2.88 -13.95 15.47
CA ASP A 46 1.43 -13.87 15.70
C ASP A 46 0.70 -13.42 14.43
N LEU A 47 1.37 -12.63 13.60
CA LEU A 47 0.89 -12.23 12.28
C LEU A 47 1.09 -13.32 11.22
N GLY A 48 1.76 -14.43 11.55
CA GLY A 48 2.17 -15.45 10.57
C GLY A 48 3.31 -14.97 9.65
N CYS A 49 4.01 -13.92 10.04
CA CYS A 49 4.98 -13.21 9.20
C CYS A 49 6.37 -13.84 9.26
N ASN A 50 6.90 -14.16 8.08
CA ASN A 50 8.31 -14.51 7.89
C ASN A 50 9.05 -13.32 7.28
N VAL A 51 10.32 -13.13 7.68
CA VAL A 51 11.14 -12.02 7.22
C VAL A 51 12.34 -12.54 6.42
N GLN A 52 12.49 -12.03 5.21
CA GLN A 52 13.70 -12.20 4.39
C GLN A 52 14.37 -10.83 4.25
N THR A 53 15.68 -10.79 4.40
CA THR A 53 16.48 -9.57 4.25
C THR A 53 17.24 -9.58 2.93
N VAL A 54 17.28 -8.43 2.26
CA VAL A 54 18.12 -8.22 1.08
C VAL A 54 18.88 -6.92 1.28
N ARG A 55 20.19 -7.02 1.40
CA ARG A 55 21.05 -5.83 1.49
C ARG A 55 21.23 -5.22 0.10
N LEU A 56 21.10 -3.90 0.01
CA LEU A 56 21.40 -3.17 -1.20
C LEU A 56 22.88 -2.91 -1.29
N HIS A 57 23.51 -3.45 -2.33
CA HIS A 57 24.93 -3.26 -2.63
C HIS A 57 25.06 -2.21 -3.73
N THR A 58 25.50 -1.04 -3.35
CA THR A 58 25.89 0.02 -4.25
C THR A 58 27.42 0.08 -4.22
N ASP A 59 28.06 -0.07 -5.37
CA ASP A 59 29.47 0.18 -5.50
C ASP A 59 29.78 1.69 -5.34
N THR A 60 31.02 2.10 -5.57
CA THR A 60 31.43 3.51 -5.46
C THR A 60 30.68 4.45 -6.42
N ALA A 61 29.89 3.93 -7.34
CA ALA A 61 29.16 4.70 -8.36
C ALA A 61 27.73 5.00 -7.98
N GLY A 62 27.18 4.37 -6.91
CA GLY A 62 25.79 4.53 -6.50
C GLY A 62 25.66 4.79 -4.99
N TYR A 63 24.62 5.52 -4.61
CA TYR A 63 24.23 5.77 -3.23
C TYR A 63 22.71 5.72 -3.11
N ILE A 64 22.21 5.09 -2.07
CA ILE A 64 20.80 5.10 -1.67
C ILE A 64 20.71 5.77 -0.30
N GLY A 65 20.07 6.93 -0.24
CA GLY A 65 19.97 7.72 0.98
C GLY A 65 18.58 7.78 1.59
N ASP A 66 17.54 7.75 0.77
CA ASP A 66 16.14 7.79 1.22
C ASP A 66 15.24 7.08 0.21
N ILE A 67 14.89 5.84 0.50
CA ILE A 67 13.99 5.07 -0.36
C ILE A 67 12.59 5.66 -0.31
N LYS A 68 12.20 6.33 -1.38
CA LYS A 68 10.92 7.00 -1.53
C LYS A 68 9.85 6.08 -2.11
N ASP A 69 10.21 5.28 -3.10
CA ASP A 69 9.30 4.34 -3.73
C ASP A 69 10.01 3.12 -4.31
N ILE A 70 9.30 2.00 -4.40
CA ILE A 70 9.81 0.73 -4.93
C ILE A 70 8.77 0.11 -5.85
N CYS A 71 9.19 -0.31 -7.04
CA CYS A 71 8.37 -1.17 -7.90
C CYS A 71 9.20 -2.33 -8.45
N ARG A 72 8.56 -3.29 -9.12
CA ARG A 72 9.20 -4.47 -9.68
C ARG A 72 8.74 -4.73 -11.11
N VAL A 73 9.69 -5.06 -11.97
CA VAL A 73 9.42 -5.68 -13.29
C VAL A 73 10.19 -7.00 -13.32
N ASP A 74 9.49 -8.10 -13.56
CA ASP A 74 10.04 -9.46 -13.52
C ASP A 74 10.81 -9.75 -12.21
N SER A 75 12.13 -9.95 -12.33
CA SER A 75 13.04 -10.23 -11.22
C SER A 75 13.81 -9.00 -10.73
N PHE A 76 13.59 -7.83 -11.32
CA PHE A 76 14.33 -6.62 -10.99
C PHE A 76 13.52 -5.68 -10.13
N LEU A 77 14.16 -5.12 -9.10
CA LEU A 77 13.62 -4.05 -8.27
C LEU A 77 14.08 -2.71 -8.84
N TYR A 78 13.17 -1.75 -8.85
CA TYR A 78 13.43 -0.37 -9.19
C TYR A 78 13.11 0.50 -7.97
N ILE A 79 14.10 1.27 -7.57
CA ILE A 79 14.04 2.07 -6.33
C ILE A 79 14.19 3.53 -6.70
N LEU A 80 13.24 4.34 -6.29
CA LEU A 80 13.33 5.80 -6.30
C LEU A 80 13.99 6.27 -5.01
N ASP A 81 15.10 6.95 -5.14
CA ASP A 81 15.80 7.59 -4.03
C ASP A 81 15.45 9.07 -3.97
N GLY A 82 14.89 9.50 -2.83
CA GLY A 82 14.50 10.88 -2.59
C GLY A 82 15.66 11.82 -2.27
N ALA A 83 16.78 11.30 -1.75
CA ALA A 83 17.95 12.10 -1.41
C ALA A 83 18.78 12.46 -2.64
N THR A 84 18.94 11.51 -3.55
CA THR A 84 19.74 11.71 -4.79
C THR A 84 18.88 12.02 -6.01
N LEU A 85 17.54 11.95 -5.87
CA LEU A 85 16.58 12.08 -6.97
C LEU A 85 16.93 11.14 -8.12
N SER A 86 17.25 9.89 -7.81
CA SER A 86 17.68 8.89 -8.79
C SER A 86 16.75 7.69 -8.81
N VAL A 87 16.73 6.98 -9.95
CA VAL A 87 16.06 5.67 -10.07
C VAL A 87 17.15 4.62 -10.29
N SER A 88 17.14 3.60 -9.45
CA SER A 88 18.12 2.53 -9.43
C SER A 88 17.49 1.19 -9.71
N LYS A 89 18.10 0.39 -10.58
CA LYS A 89 17.72 -1.00 -10.89
C LYS A 89 18.61 -1.95 -10.13
N PHE A 90 18.00 -2.86 -9.38
CA PHE A 90 18.70 -3.92 -8.64
C PHE A 90 18.25 -5.31 -9.09
N ASN A 91 19.12 -6.29 -8.95
CA ASN A 91 18.75 -7.69 -9.06
C ASN A 91 18.12 -8.20 -7.73
N GLN A 92 17.70 -9.46 -7.70
CA GLN A 92 17.07 -10.07 -6.50
C GLN A 92 18.02 -10.20 -5.30
N ASP A 93 19.33 -10.21 -5.54
CA ASP A 93 20.36 -10.30 -4.50
C ASP A 93 20.74 -8.92 -3.94
N GLY A 94 20.09 -7.86 -4.44
CA GLY A 94 20.34 -6.47 -4.03
C GLY A 94 21.58 -5.84 -4.69
N LEU A 95 22.11 -6.42 -5.76
CA LEU A 95 23.23 -5.82 -6.50
C LEU A 95 22.71 -4.73 -7.45
N LEU A 96 23.29 -3.53 -7.37
CA LEU A 96 23.01 -2.42 -8.29
C LEU A 96 23.46 -2.79 -9.71
N LEU A 97 22.53 -2.71 -10.66
CA LEU A 97 22.80 -2.95 -12.08
C LEU A 97 22.89 -1.65 -12.89
N ARG A 98 22.06 -0.67 -12.53
CA ARG A 98 22.02 0.63 -13.19
C ARG A 98 21.39 1.67 -12.26
N GLN A 99 21.86 2.91 -12.37
CA GLN A 99 21.27 4.08 -11.75
C GLN A 99 21.20 5.21 -12.77
N ILE A 100 20.12 5.97 -12.74
CA ILE A 100 19.92 7.18 -13.55
C ILE A 100 19.52 8.34 -12.64
N SER A 101 19.95 9.55 -13.02
CA SER A 101 19.51 10.81 -12.41
C SER A 101 19.48 11.87 -13.52
N THR A 102 18.35 11.92 -14.23
CA THR A 102 18.15 12.82 -15.39
C THR A 102 17.38 14.07 -14.94
N GLN A 103 18.00 14.84 -14.03
CA GLN A 103 17.38 16.04 -13.47
C GLN A 103 17.49 17.23 -14.44
N GLY A 104 16.39 17.92 -14.66
CA GLY A 104 16.33 19.10 -15.51
C GLY A 104 14.91 19.48 -15.91
N ASN A 105 14.80 20.37 -16.89
CA ASN A 105 13.53 20.84 -17.46
C ASN A 105 13.42 20.53 -18.97
N GLY A 106 14.32 19.70 -19.48
CA GLY A 106 14.30 19.25 -20.87
C GLY A 106 13.35 18.07 -21.08
N PRO A 107 13.12 17.65 -22.33
CA PRO A 107 12.34 16.46 -22.62
C PRO A 107 12.89 15.22 -21.92
N MET A 108 12.05 14.41 -21.33
CA MET A 108 12.43 13.19 -20.57
C MET A 108 13.34 13.47 -19.35
N GLU A 109 13.43 14.70 -18.89
CA GLU A 109 14.05 15.09 -17.63
C GLU A 109 12.98 15.32 -16.56
N TYR A 110 13.34 15.19 -15.28
CA TYR A 110 12.44 15.44 -14.17
C TYR A 110 13.04 16.44 -13.18
N ILE A 111 12.15 17.14 -12.48
CA ILE A 111 12.52 18.14 -11.46
C ILE A 111 12.53 17.49 -10.08
N GLN A 112 11.40 16.88 -9.69
CA GLN A 112 11.22 16.24 -8.40
C GLN A 112 10.34 14.99 -8.52
N PRO A 113 10.97 13.84 -8.66
CA PRO A 113 10.26 12.58 -8.81
C PRO A 113 9.54 12.20 -7.50
N MET A 114 8.28 11.80 -7.61
CA MET A 114 7.41 11.54 -6.47
C MET A 114 7.07 10.07 -6.25
N SER A 115 6.82 9.33 -7.31
CA SER A 115 6.33 7.96 -7.23
C SER A 115 6.78 7.14 -8.42
N LEU A 116 6.91 5.83 -8.23
CA LEU A 116 7.13 4.83 -9.26
C LEU A 116 5.93 3.91 -9.36
N CYS A 117 5.60 3.49 -10.56
CA CYS A 117 4.84 2.28 -10.78
C CYS A 117 5.43 1.49 -11.97
N ALA A 118 4.96 0.27 -12.17
CA ALA A 118 5.46 -0.58 -13.25
C ALA A 118 4.35 -1.41 -13.86
N ASP A 119 4.51 -1.80 -15.12
CA ASP A 119 3.80 -2.90 -15.74
C ASP A 119 4.80 -4.05 -16.06
N LYS A 120 4.42 -4.96 -16.94
CA LYS A 120 5.28 -6.11 -17.29
C LYS A 120 6.57 -5.75 -18.01
N SER A 121 6.69 -4.55 -18.56
CA SER A 121 7.77 -4.16 -19.49
C SER A 121 8.38 -2.79 -19.20
N HIS A 122 7.65 -1.91 -18.51
CA HIS A 122 8.05 -0.53 -18.29
C HIS A 122 8.02 -0.15 -16.82
N VAL A 123 8.85 0.82 -16.49
CA VAL A 123 8.83 1.57 -15.24
C VAL A 123 8.38 2.99 -15.55
N TYR A 124 7.46 3.50 -14.75
CA TYR A 124 6.90 4.83 -14.89
C TYR A 124 7.28 5.67 -13.69
N LEU A 125 7.77 6.86 -13.95
CA LEU A 125 8.18 7.84 -12.95
C LEU A 125 7.27 9.06 -13.02
N LEU A 126 6.65 9.41 -11.91
CA LEU A 126 5.86 10.62 -11.77
C LEU A 126 6.73 11.78 -11.33
N ASP A 127 6.76 12.85 -12.13
CA ASP A 127 7.35 14.15 -11.77
C ASP A 127 6.25 15.15 -11.43
N LEU A 128 6.16 15.55 -10.15
CA LEU A 128 5.08 16.43 -9.69
C LEU A 128 5.24 17.86 -10.24
N PRO A 129 6.39 18.55 -10.13
CA PRO A 129 6.53 19.91 -10.66
C PRO A 129 6.46 19.97 -12.17
N GLY A 130 6.98 18.97 -12.87
CA GLY A 130 6.88 18.86 -14.33
C GLY A 130 5.47 18.47 -14.80
N MET A 131 4.60 18.04 -13.89
CA MET A 131 3.26 17.49 -14.20
C MET A 131 3.34 16.48 -15.33
N SER A 132 4.25 15.50 -15.19
CA SER A 132 4.45 14.47 -16.20
C SER A 132 4.71 13.09 -15.61
N ILE A 133 4.45 12.09 -16.44
CA ILE A 133 4.85 10.70 -16.19
C ILE A 133 5.86 10.34 -17.29
N ILE A 134 7.05 9.93 -16.88
CA ILE A 134 8.10 9.48 -17.82
C ILE A 134 8.14 7.97 -17.81
N SER A 135 8.00 7.36 -18.97
CA SER A 135 8.09 5.92 -19.17
C SER A 135 9.54 5.53 -19.52
N TYR A 136 10.00 4.49 -18.86
CA TYR A 136 11.32 3.89 -19.07
C TYR A 136 11.16 2.41 -19.41
N ASN A 137 11.98 1.89 -20.32
CA ASN A 137 12.11 0.45 -20.48
C ASN A 137 12.86 -0.19 -19.29
N GLN A 138 12.98 -1.51 -19.30
CA GLN A 138 13.63 -2.24 -18.20
C GLN A 138 15.11 -1.86 -17.99
N ASP A 139 15.76 -1.26 -18.98
CA ASP A 139 17.14 -0.76 -18.88
C ASP A 139 17.23 0.71 -18.48
N LEU A 140 16.14 1.27 -17.96
CA LEU A 140 16.06 2.68 -17.55
C LEU A 140 16.44 3.66 -18.68
N LYS A 141 16.08 3.34 -19.92
CA LYS A 141 16.11 4.30 -21.03
C LYS A 141 14.73 4.91 -21.15
N ALA A 142 14.65 6.23 -21.12
CA ALA A 142 13.40 6.97 -21.30
C ALA A 142 12.87 6.75 -22.74
N GLU A 143 11.55 6.53 -22.86
CA GLU A 143 10.88 6.22 -24.13
C GLU A 143 9.76 7.19 -24.44
N GLU A 144 9.00 7.64 -23.41
CA GLU A 144 7.86 8.52 -23.60
C GLU A 144 7.67 9.44 -22.38
N GLU A 145 7.19 10.63 -22.63
CA GLU A 145 6.76 11.58 -21.60
C GLU A 145 5.28 11.91 -21.78
N ILE A 146 4.49 11.66 -20.74
CA ILE A 146 3.04 11.84 -20.70
C ILE A 146 2.75 13.08 -19.86
N THR A 147 2.27 14.14 -20.47
CA THR A 147 1.91 15.39 -19.78
C THR A 147 0.58 15.25 -19.05
N LEU A 148 0.54 15.70 -17.80
CA LEU A 148 -0.67 15.77 -16.97
C LEU A 148 -1.25 17.18 -16.96
N SER A 149 -2.57 17.30 -16.92
CA SER A 149 -3.28 18.60 -16.82
C SER A 149 -3.66 18.97 -15.38
N PHE A 150 -3.22 18.21 -14.39
CA PHE A 150 -3.51 18.39 -12.97
C PHE A 150 -2.35 17.89 -12.10
N PRO A 151 -2.15 18.43 -10.88
CA PRO A 151 -1.10 17.98 -9.98
C PRO A 151 -1.42 16.58 -9.42
N CYS A 152 -0.57 15.62 -9.68
CA CYS A 152 -0.69 14.24 -9.25
C CYS A 152 0.40 13.92 -8.22
N SER A 153 0.05 13.34 -7.07
CA SER A 153 1.03 12.96 -6.06
C SER A 153 1.42 11.47 -6.09
N GLU A 154 0.53 10.64 -6.58
CA GLU A 154 0.75 9.19 -6.71
C GLU A 154 -0.13 8.63 -7.81
N PHE A 155 0.31 7.55 -8.43
CA PHE A 155 -0.40 6.93 -9.54
C PHE A 155 -0.16 5.43 -9.57
N ILE A 156 -1.04 4.71 -10.27
CA ILE A 156 -0.89 3.28 -10.50
C ILE A 156 -1.35 2.93 -11.91
N ARG A 157 -0.72 1.90 -12.48
CA ARG A 157 -1.03 1.40 -13.81
C ARG A 157 -2.36 0.64 -13.83
N THR A 158 -3.22 0.94 -14.82
CA THR A 158 -4.43 0.17 -15.15
C THR A 158 -4.31 -0.43 -16.56
N GLU A 159 -5.25 -1.23 -16.99
CA GLU A 159 -5.25 -1.76 -18.36
C GLU A 159 -5.31 -0.64 -19.43
N LYS A 160 -6.12 0.40 -19.19
CA LYS A 160 -6.34 1.49 -20.14
C LYS A 160 -5.38 2.67 -20.00
N GLY A 161 -4.74 2.80 -18.84
CA GLY A 161 -3.88 3.95 -18.58
C GLY A 161 -3.42 3.98 -17.14
N PHE A 162 -3.74 5.04 -16.40
CA PHE A 162 -3.32 5.22 -15.02
C PHE A 162 -4.46 5.77 -14.16
N LEU A 163 -4.56 5.28 -12.94
CA LEU A 163 -5.28 5.97 -11.87
C LEU A 163 -4.31 6.91 -11.18
N CYS A 164 -4.72 8.16 -11.03
CA CYS A 164 -3.92 9.26 -10.47
C CYS A 164 -4.63 9.86 -9.26
N TYR A 165 -3.90 10.16 -8.21
CA TYR A 165 -4.43 10.91 -7.08
C TYR A 165 -4.19 12.40 -7.28
N ASN A 166 -5.27 13.15 -7.52
CA ASN A 166 -5.26 14.58 -7.76
C ASN A 166 -5.14 15.35 -6.44
N MET A 167 -4.08 16.15 -6.32
CA MET A 167 -3.82 16.96 -5.12
C MET A 167 -4.67 18.25 -5.05
N ALA A 168 -5.26 18.68 -6.16
CA ALA A 168 -6.07 19.87 -6.25
C ALA A 168 -7.46 19.57 -6.85
N PRO A 169 -8.27 18.75 -6.18
CA PRO A 169 -9.59 18.38 -6.69
C PRO A 169 -10.52 19.58 -6.74
N THR A 170 -11.41 19.57 -7.74
CA THR A 170 -12.44 20.58 -7.97
C THR A 170 -13.79 19.89 -8.18
N ASP A 171 -14.85 20.68 -8.34
CA ASP A 171 -16.17 20.13 -8.68
C ASP A 171 -16.17 19.41 -10.04
N SER A 172 -15.34 19.85 -10.98
CA SER A 172 -15.22 19.28 -12.31
C SER A 172 -14.15 18.20 -12.46
N LEU A 173 -13.17 18.12 -11.54
CA LEU A 173 -12.11 17.12 -11.55
C LEU A 173 -11.92 16.57 -10.13
N LYS A 174 -12.38 15.36 -9.92
CA LYS A 174 -12.46 14.70 -8.61
C LYS A 174 -11.08 14.23 -8.09
N PRO A 175 -10.97 13.82 -6.81
CA PRO A 175 -9.70 13.36 -6.21
C PRO A 175 -9.04 12.19 -6.93
N LEU A 176 -9.81 11.25 -7.45
CA LEU A 176 -9.29 10.11 -8.20
C LEU A 176 -9.55 10.32 -9.68
N VAL A 177 -8.50 10.38 -10.48
CA VAL A 177 -8.58 10.65 -11.93
C VAL A 177 -8.06 9.45 -12.71
N HIS A 178 -8.84 8.94 -13.66
CA HIS A 178 -8.42 7.91 -14.60
C HIS A 178 -8.02 8.59 -15.91
N ILE A 179 -6.78 8.33 -16.34
CA ILE A 179 -6.23 8.87 -17.60
C ILE A 179 -5.87 7.74 -18.56
N SER A 180 -5.88 8.02 -19.84
CA SER A 180 -5.37 7.11 -20.88
C SER A 180 -3.84 7.02 -20.83
N ARG A 181 -3.27 6.14 -21.66
CA ARG A 181 -1.81 6.02 -21.82
C ARG A 181 -1.16 7.30 -22.35
N GLU A 182 -1.90 8.09 -23.11
CA GLU A 182 -1.46 9.37 -23.68
C GLU A 182 -1.74 10.57 -22.73
N GLY A 183 -2.17 10.32 -21.48
CA GLY A 183 -2.44 11.37 -20.49
C GLY A 183 -3.80 12.06 -20.61
N LYS A 184 -4.70 11.59 -21.48
CA LYS A 184 -6.05 12.17 -21.61
C LYS A 184 -6.93 11.69 -20.47
N ILE A 185 -7.65 12.60 -19.83
CA ILE A 185 -8.63 12.26 -18.80
C ILE A 185 -9.75 11.42 -19.43
N ILE A 186 -9.94 10.22 -18.90
CA ILE A 186 -11.06 9.33 -19.23
C ILE A 186 -12.24 9.69 -18.35
N ASP A 187 -12.03 9.73 -17.01
CA ASP A 187 -13.05 10.07 -16.02
C ASP A 187 -12.41 10.50 -14.69
N SER A 188 -13.23 10.97 -13.74
CA SER A 188 -12.80 11.25 -12.38
C SER A 188 -13.86 10.87 -11.35
N TYR A 189 -13.43 10.38 -10.18
CA TYR A 189 -14.30 9.73 -9.20
C TYR A 189 -14.19 10.42 -7.85
N SER A 190 -15.35 10.59 -7.21
CA SER A 190 -15.44 11.06 -5.83
C SER A 190 -15.08 9.92 -4.89
N ILE A 191 -14.10 10.17 -4.04
CA ILE A 191 -13.75 9.35 -2.88
C ILE A 191 -13.68 10.25 -1.66
N ASN A 192 -13.85 9.71 -0.48
CA ASN A 192 -13.66 10.47 0.75
C ASN A 192 -12.21 10.93 0.84
N ILE A 193 -12.00 12.22 1.00
CA ILE A 193 -10.67 12.79 1.21
C ILE A 193 -10.68 13.59 2.50
N PHE A 194 -9.52 13.66 3.12
CA PHE A 194 -9.30 14.59 4.21
C PHE A 194 -8.95 15.97 3.64
N HIS A 195 -9.53 17.04 4.19
CA HIS A 195 -9.36 18.41 3.65
C HIS A 195 -7.95 18.98 3.75
N SER A 196 -7.04 18.32 4.48
CA SER A 196 -5.63 18.70 4.46
C SER A 196 -4.91 17.91 3.37
N GLN A 197 -4.07 18.58 2.59
CA GLN A 197 -3.23 17.98 1.54
C GLN A 197 -2.12 17.06 2.10
N MET A 198 -2.29 16.58 3.32
CA MET A 198 -1.28 15.82 4.03
C MET A 198 -1.46 14.34 3.83
N SER A 199 -0.40 13.72 3.42
CA SER A 199 -0.19 12.29 3.59
C SER A 199 0.73 12.07 4.79
N LEU A 200 0.44 11.09 5.64
CA LEU A 200 1.36 10.63 6.69
C LEU A 200 2.48 9.76 6.10
N GLY A 201 2.88 10.02 4.86
CA GLY A 201 3.85 9.23 4.12
C GLY A 201 3.32 7.88 3.63
N ALA A 202 2.02 7.64 3.76
CA ALA A 202 1.39 6.39 3.33
C ALA A 202 1.23 6.33 1.81
N LYS A 203 1.32 5.12 1.25
CA LYS A 203 0.95 4.87 -0.14
C LYS A 203 -0.57 4.94 -0.29
N ILE A 204 -1.00 5.63 -1.35
CA ILE A 204 -2.41 5.74 -1.71
C ILE A 204 -2.88 4.51 -2.45
N PHE A 205 -2.03 3.96 -3.30
CA PHE A 205 -2.36 2.77 -4.07
C PHE A 205 -1.59 1.56 -3.58
N CYS A 206 -2.28 0.44 -3.43
CA CYS A 206 -1.65 -0.86 -3.33
C CYS A 206 -2.27 -1.83 -4.33
N GLN A 207 -1.48 -2.79 -4.81
CA GLN A 207 -1.92 -3.82 -5.74
C GLN A 207 -1.53 -5.19 -5.20
N ASP A 208 -2.50 -6.09 -5.14
CA ASP A 208 -2.25 -7.47 -4.76
C ASP A 208 -1.67 -8.29 -5.93
N ASP A 209 -1.39 -9.58 -5.68
CA ASP A 209 -0.84 -10.50 -6.68
C ASP A 209 -1.84 -10.92 -7.78
N GLN A 210 -3.13 -10.68 -7.55
CA GLN A 210 -4.20 -10.90 -8.52
C GLN A 210 -4.41 -9.68 -9.42
N GLY A 211 -3.72 -8.56 -9.15
CA GLY A 211 -3.85 -7.32 -9.88
C GLY A 211 -4.99 -6.42 -9.38
N ASN A 212 -5.67 -6.76 -8.29
CA ASN A 212 -6.66 -5.87 -7.70
C ASN A 212 -5.98 -4.62 -7.15
N ILE A 213 -6.55 -3.46 -7.48
CA ILE A 213 -6.05 -2.16 -7.02
C ILE A 213 -6.94 -1.68 -5.87
N PHE A 214 -6.30 -1.33 -4.76
CA PHE A 214 -6.95 -0.72 -3.61
C PHE A 214 -6.45 0.71 -3.45
N ILE A 215 -7.36 1.59 -3.05
CA ILE A 215 -7.12 3.01 -2.87
C ILE A 215 -7.29 3.33 -1.39
N ASN A 216 -6.24 3.84 -0.77
CA ASN A 216 -6.17 4.24 0.63
C ASN A 216 -5.98 5.76 0.72
N PRO A 217 -7.06 6.56 0.65
CA PRO A 217 -6.92 8.01 0.68
C PRO A 217 -6.31 8.45 2.03
N PRO A 218 -5.44 9.45 2.04
CA PRO A 218 -4.75 9.88 3.26
C PRO A 218 -5.71 10.22 4.40
N ILE A 219 -5.44 9.69 5.60
CA ILE A 219 -6.15 9.98 6.86
C ILE A 219 -7.64 9.61 6.82
N THR A 220 -8.11 8.88 5.82
CA THR A 220 -9.50 8.38 5.77
C THR A 220 -9.60 6.96 6.26
N GLN A 221 -10.75 6.58 6.78
CA GLN A 221 -11.00 5.23 7.31
C GLN A 221 -11.55 4.27 6.26
N THR A 222 -11.96 4.78 5.10
CA THR A 222 -12.53 3.99 4.03
C THR A 222 -11.49 3.69 2.96
N ILE A 223 -11.31 2.42 2.69
CA ILE A 223 -10.51 1.90 1.58
C ILE A 223 -11.45 1.60 0.42
N TYR A 224 -11.05 1.99 -0.77
CA TYR A 224 -11.78 1.71 -1.99
C TYR A 224 -11.08 0.61 -2.78
N ARG A 225 -11.84 -0.11 -3.59
CA ARG A 225 -11.34 -1.04 -4.58
C ARG A 225 -11.69 -0.53 -5.97
N TRP A 226 -10.72 -0.57 -6.87
CA TRP A 226 -10.97 -0.29 -8.28
C TRP A 226 -11.65 -1.48 -8.93
N ASN A 227 -12.78 -1.24 -9.55
CA ASN A 227 -13.48 -2.21 -10.38
C ASN A 227 -13.10 -1.95 -11.86
N PRO A 228 -12.31 -2.83 -12.50
CA PRO A 228 -11.86 -2.60 -13.88
C PRO A 228 -12.99 -2.75 -14.92
N ASP A 229 -14.05 -3.51 -14.60
CA ASP A 229 -15.17 -3.75 -15.55
C ASP A 229 -16.08 -2.52 -15.63
N SER A 230 -16.45 -1.94 -14.49
CA SER A 230 -17.26 -0.72 -14.42
C SER A 230 -16.42 0.57 -14.50
N GLU A 231 -15.10 0.46 -14.36
CA GLU A 231 -14.16 1.59 -14.26
C GLU A 231 -14.53 2.56 -13.13
N THR A 232 -14.91 2.04 -11.97
CA THR A 232 -15.31 2.82 -10.81
C THR A 232 -14.51 2.45 -9.56
N ALA A 233 -14.38 3.39 -8.63
CA ALA A 233 -13.89 3.13 -7.29
C ALA A 233 -15.08 2.82 -6.38
N GLU A 234 -15.10 1.62 -5.82
CA GLU A 234 -16.15 1.13 -4.92
C GLU A 234 -15.64 1.09 -3.49
N GLU A 235 -16.46 1.47 -2.51
CA GLU A 235 -16.10 1.31 -1.10
C GLU A 235 -15.90 -0.17 -0.78
N TYR A 236 -14.70 -0.52 -0.32
CA TYR A 236 -14.32 -1.91 -0.02
C TYR A 236 -14.47 -2.22 1.47
N ILE A 237 -13.78 -1.44 2.31
CA ILE A 237 -13.77 -1.64 3.76
C ILE A 237 -13.67 -0.30 4.48
N THR A 238 -14.41 -0.16 5.58
CA THR A 238 -14.31 1.00 6.47
C THR A 238 -13.89 0.55 7.86
N PHE A 239 -12.80 1.13 8.37
CA PHE A 239 -12.29 0.87 9.70
C PHE A 239 -12.87 1.86 10.71
N ASP A 240 -13.55 1.33 11.73
CA ASP A 240 -14.20 2.12 12.78
C ASP A 240 -13.44 1.98 14.11
N PHE A 241 -12.88 3.08 14.60
CA PHE A 241 -12.18 3.15 15.88
C PHE A 241 -13.08 3.62 17.02
N GLY A 242 -14.40 3.73 16.80
CA GLY A 242 -15.36 4.21 17.77
C GLY A 242 -15.06 5.63 18.24
N SER A 243 -14.91 5.84 19.55
CA SER A 243 -14.58 7.17 20.10
C SER A 243 -13.21 7.72 19.72
N LYS A 244 -12.38 6.91 19.08
CA LYS A 244 -11.05 7.32 18.58
C LYS A 244 -11.05 7.67 17.08
N ASN A 245 -12.22 7.65 16.44
CA ASN A 245 -12.37 8.18 15.08
C ASN A 245 -12.05 9.66 15.07
N TYR A 246 -11.28 10.11 14.08
CA TYR A 246 -11.01 11.53 13.90
C TYR A 246 -12.26 12.22 13.31
N PRO A 247 -12.72 13.33 13.93
CA PRO A 247 -13.86 14.09 13.41
C PRO A 247 -13.47 14.80 12.11
N HIS A 248 -14.19 14.53 11.03
CA HIS A 248 -13.89 15.06 9.69
C HIS A 248 -13.95 16.59 9.59
N ASP A 249 -14.73 17.23 10.45
CA ASP A 249 -14.94 18.69 10.44
C ASP A 249 -13.92 19.47 11.29
N THR A 250 -12.93 18.79 11.87
CA THR A 250 -11.93 19.41 12.74
C THR A 250 -10.65 19.71 11.97
N GLU A 251 -10.13 20.92 12.09
CA GLU A 251 -8.85 21.29 11.50
C GLU A 251 -7.71 20.49 12.16
N LEU A 252 -6.90 19.82 11.35
CA LEU A 252 -5.83 18.96 11.81
C LEU A 252 -4.53 19.70 11.98
N ASN A 253 -4.02 19.76 13.20
CA ASN A 253 -2.65 20.20 13.47
C ASN A 253 -1.69 19.00 13.45
N VAL A 254 -1.02 18.83 12.36
CA VAL A 254 -0.14 17.69 12.07
C VAL A 254 1.11 17.60 12.93
N THR A 255 1.60 18.71 13.47
CA THR A 255 2.75 18.70 14.39
C THR A 255 2.39 18.11 15.75
N ARG A 256 1.10 17.93 16.04
CA ARG A 256 0.57 17.45 17.31
C ARG A 256 -0.28 16.19 17.21
N LEU A 257 -0.19 15.45 16.12
CA LEU A 257 -0.99 14.23 15.91
C LEU A 257 -0.91 13.24 17.07
N GLY A 258 0.28 13.03 17.62
CA GLY A 258 0.48 12.11 18.73
C GLY A 258 -0.11 12.53 20.06
N GLU A 259 -0.49 13.80 20.21
CA GLU A 259 -1.16 14.31 21.41
C GLU A 259 -2.68 14.16 21.33
N LEU A 260 -3.21 13.96 20.13
CA LEU A 260 -4.64 13.85 19.90
C LEU A 260 -5.16 12.46 20.32
N PRO A 261 -6.39 12.38 20.85
CA PRO A 261 -6.99 11.12 21.30
C PRO A 261 -7.57 10.27 20.15
N TYR A 262 -7.10 10.48 18.92
CA TYR A 262 -7.63 9.87 17.71
C TYR A 262 -6.64 8.91 17.06
N ALA A 263 -7.18 7.92 16.34
CA ALA A 263 -6.41 7.01 15.50
C ALA A 263 -6.35 7.56 14.07
N PHE A 264 -5.13 7.67 13.52
CA PHE A 264 -4.88 8.20 12.20
C PHE A 264 -4.45 7.08 11.26
N PRO A 265 -5.29 6.72 10.27
CA PRO A 265 -4.95 5.77 9.23
C PRO A 265 -3.61 6.07 8.54
N THR A 266 -2.82 5.03 8.27
CA THR A 266 -1.56 5.13 7.54
C THR A 266 -1.55 4.19 6.34
N TYR A 267 -1.10 2.95 6.49
CA TYR A 267 -0.95 2.02 5.37
C TYR A 267 -2.06 0.98 5.33
N PHE A 268 -2.47 0.62 4.14
CA PHE A 268 -3.34 -0.51 3.85
C PHE A 268 -2.67 -1.44 2.85
N PHE A 269 -2.70 -2.74 3.13
CA PHE A 269 -2.19 -3.78 2.25
C PHE A 269 -3.21 -4.91 2.14
N HIS A 270 -3.39 -5.43 0.94
CA HIS A 270 -4.22 -6.60 0.68
C HIS A 270 -3.33 -7.76 0.26
N ILE A 271 -3.35 -8.86 1.04
CA ILE A 271 -2.45 -9.99 0.87
C ILE A 271 -3.28 -11.26 0.83
N GLN A 272 -3.40 -11.87 -0.35
CA GLN A 272 -4.27 -13.05 -0.55
C GLN A 272 -5.72 -12.75 -0.11
N GLU A 273 -6.24 -13.47 0.90
CA GLU A 273 -7.59 -13.28 1.46
C GLU A 273 -7.57 -12.47 2.78
N SER A 274 -6.47 -11.80 3.07
CA SER A 274 -6.29 -11.03 4.30
C SER A 274 -5.91 -9.59 4.00
N CYS A 275 -6.11 -8.70 4.97
CA CYS A 275 -5.56 -7.36 4.90
C CYS A 275 -4.76 -7.03 6.15
N LEU A 276 -3.73 -6.21 5.94
CA LEU A 276 -2.99 -5.56 7.00
C LEU A 276 -3.24 -4.06 6.92
N TYR A 277 -3.69 -3.48 8.02
CA TYR A 277 -3.95 -2.06 8.14
C TYR A 277 -3.16 -1.48 9.29
N SER A 278 -2.51 -0.33 9.08
CA SER A 278 -1.77 0.34 10.13
C SER A 278 -2.32 1.73 10.40
N PHE A 279 -2.14 2.19 11.63
CA PHE A 279 -2.61 3.49 12.08
C PHE A 279 -1.75 4.01 13.24
N LEU A 280 -1.63 5.33 13.30
CA LEU A 280 -0.93 6.03 14.37
C LEU A 280 -1.93 6.38 15.49
N TYR A 281 -1.61 6.06 16.73
CA TYR A 281 -2.36 6.50 17.90
C TYR A 281 -1.37 6.85 19.03
N LYS A 282 -1.43 8.08 19.56
CA LYS A 282 -0.56 8.56 20.64
C LYS A 282 0.94 8.29 20.40
N ASN A 283 1.45 8.70 19.24
CA ASN A 283 2.84 8.51 18.80
C ASN A 283 3.30 7.05 18.69
N GLN A 284 2.38 6.10 18.66
CA GLN A 284 2.68 4.69 18.48
C GLN A 284 1.96 4.13 17.26
N MET A 285 2.68 3.34 16.45
CA MET A 285 2.09 2.59 15.35
C MET A 285 1.40 1.34 15.88
N TYR A 286 0.20 1.14 15.42
CA TYR A 286 -0.61 -0.05 15.63
C TYR A 286 -0.91 -0.71 14.30
N TYR A 287 -1.13 -2.00 14.37
CA TYR A 287 -1.45 -2.84 13.21
C TYR A 287 -2.72 -3.63 13.50
N TYR A 288 -3.54 -3.75 12.48
CA TYR A 288 -4.69 -4.62 12.47
C TYR A 288 -4.57 -5.56 11.30
N GLN A 289 -4.63 -6.86 11.57
CA GLN A 289 -4.67 -7.90 10.56
C GLN A 289 -6.04 -8.56 10.58
N LYS A 290 -6.69 -8.55 9.43
CA LYS A 290 -7.91 -9.33 9.20
C LYS A 290 -7.56 -10.55 8.36
N THR A 291 -7.94 -11.72 8.86
CA THR A 291 -7.84 -13.00 8.12
C THR A 291 -9.21 -13.66 8.03
N SER A 292 -9.34 -14.74 7.27
CA SER A 292 -10.56 -15.54 7.21
C SER A 292 -10.93 -16.21 8.54
N THR A 293 -9.97 -16.38 9.45
CA THR A 293 -10.15 -17.14 10.70
C THR A 293 -10.12 -16.29 11.97
N ALA A 294 -9.41 -15.16 11.97
CA ALA A 294 -9.25 -14.32 13.15
C ALA A 294 -8.80 -12.91 12.80
N ASP A 295 -9.15 -11.97 13.67
CA ASP A 295 -8.70 -10.60 13.63
C ASP A 295 -7.72 -10.35 14.77
N LYS A 296 -6.63 -9.60 14.51
CA LYS A 296 -5.62 -9.25 15.50
C LYS A 296 -5.33 -7.76 15.43
N ALA A 297 -5.22 -7.12 16.58
CA ALA A 297 -4.86 -5.71 16.67
C ALA A 297 -3.88 -5.46 17.82
N GLY A 298 -2.87 -4.64 17.58
CA GLY A 298 -1.87 -4.29 18.58
C GLY A 298 -0.67 -3.56 17.98
N SER A 299 0.25 -3.14 18.84
CA SER A 299 1.58 -2.66 18.43
C SER A 299 2.55 -3.82 18.29
N ILE A 300 3.56 -3.67 17.45
CA ILE A 300 4.61 -4.70 17.35
C ILE A 300 5.57 -4.60 18.54
N SER A 301 5.95 -5.75 19.06
CA SER A 301 6.91 -5.89 20.15
C SER A 301 8.24 -5.21 19.84
N LYS A 302 8.76 -4.41 20.79
CA LYS A 302 10.10 -3.81 20.69
C LYS A 302 11.22 -4.84 20.76
N GLN A 303 10.91 -6.07 21.16
CA GLN A 303 11.86 -7.20 21.22
C GLN A 303 11.91 -7.99 19.91
N SER A 304 11.14 -7.58 18.90
CA SER A 304 11.21 -8.19 17.57
C SER A 304 12.63 -8.09 17.00
N SER A 305 13.11 -9.17 16.41
CA SER A 305 14.44 -9.23 15.78
C SER A 305 14.55 -8.31 14.55
N TYR A 306 13.42 -7.89 14.01
CA TYR A 306 13.34 -7.01 12.85
C TYR A 306 12.36 -5.87 13.12
N PRO A 307 12.69 -4.62 12.69
CA PRO A 307 11.73 -3.54 12.70
C PRO A 307 10.58 -3.88 11.73
N PHE A 308 9.35 -3.68 12.18
CA PHE A 308 8.18 -3.92 11.34
C PHE A 308 7.51 -2.61 10.99
N PHE A 309 7.84 -2.11 9.82
CA PHE A 309 7.24 -0.91 9.25
C PHE A 309 7.16 -1.06 7.73
N PRO A 310 6.26 -1.92 7.24
CA PRO A 310 6.07 -2.08 5.80
C PRO A 310 5.51 -0.79 5.20
N ARG A 311 6.08 -0.38 4.06
CA ARG A 311 5.70 0.83 3.32
C ARG A 311 5.21 0.52 1.91
N TRP A 312 5.65 -0.59 1.33
CA TRP A 312 5.33 -0.99 -0.05
C TRP A 312 4.84 -2.42 -0.10
N GLN A 313 4.12 -2.73 -1.16
CA GLN A 313 3.67 -4.08 -1.47
C GLN A 313 4.09 -4.46 -2.89
N ILE A 314 4.63 -5.67 -3.03
CA ILE A 314 4.92 -6.30 -4.32
C ILE A 314 4.37 -7.72 -4.31
N GLY A 315 3.24 -7.92 -4.98
CA GLY A 315 2.49 -9.17 -4.93
C GLY A 315 2.06 -9.49 -3.48
N ASN A 316 2.40 -10.68 -3.01
CA ASN A 316 2.08 -11.14 -1.65
C ASN A 316 3.15 -10.80 -0.59
N ARG A 317 4.09 -9.94 -0.92
CA ARG A 317 5.13 -9.51 0.02
C ARG A 317 5.03 -8.04 0.31
N LEU A 318 5.12 -7.70 1.59
CA LEU A 318 5.30 -6.32 2.02
C LEU A 318 6.79 -6.01 2.14
N ILE A 319 7.15 -4.76 1.94
CA ILE A 319 8.54 -4.31 1.99
C ILE A 319 8.65 -3.16 2.98
N GLY A 320 9.60 -3.31 3.91
CA GLY A 320 10.10 -2.25 4.75
C GLY A 320 11.60 -2.07 4.53
N THR A 321 12.17 -1.10 5.20
CA THR A 321 13.62 -0.83 5.16
C THR A 321 14.19 -0.64 6.54
N CYS A 322 15.45 -0.92 6.71
CA CYS A 322 16.21 -0.47 7.87
C CYS A 322 17.70 -0.31 7.49
N PRO A 323 18.44 0.55 8.19
CA PRO A 323 19.88 0.60 8.08
C PRO A 323 20.54 -0.73 8.47
N SER A 324 21.62 -1.11 7.78
CA SER A 324 22.31 -2.40 8.00
C SER A 324 22.85 -2.55 9.42
N GLU A 325 23.18 -1.44 10.10
CA GLU A 325 23.65 -1.44 11.47
C GLU A 325 22.61 -1.99 12.46
N PHE A 326 21.31 -1.79 12.19
CA PHE A 326 20.23 -2.32 13.03
C PHE A 326 20.19 -3.86 13.07
N LEU A 327 20.68 -4.49 12.02
CA LEU A 327 20.67 -5.96 11.90
C LEU A 327 22.03 -6.58 12.20
N HIS A 328 23.02 -5.77 12.60
CA HIS A 328 24.42 -6.20 12.80
C HIS A 328 24.99 -6.95 11.58
N LEU A 329 24.51 -6.58 10.38
CA LEU A 329 24.94 -7.17 9.10
C LEU A 329 26.11 -6.34 8.54
N GLY A 330 27.34 -6.73 8.87
CA GLY A 330 28.54 -6.16 8.28
C GLY A 330 29.43 -5.36 9.24
N SER A 331 30.62 -4.96 8.75
CA SER A 331 31.51 -4.05 9.45
C SER A 331 31.02 -2.61 9.31
N GLU A 332 31.43 -1.71 10.22
CA GLU A 332 31.09 -0.27 10.18
C GLU A 332 31.44 0.43 8.85
N GLN A 333 32.29 -0.19 8.03
CA GLN A 333 32.69 0.33 6.71
C GLN A 333 31.70 0.02 5.57
N GLU A 334 30.68 -0.78 5.83
CA GLU A 334 29.69 -1.19 4.83
C GLU A 334 28.27 -0.75 5.24
N ALA A 335 28.12 0.50 5.66
CA ALA A 335 26.79 1.07 5.92
C ALA A 335 25.95 1.06 4.62
N GLY A 336 24.66 0.72 4.74
CA GLY A 336 23.75 0.67 3.59
C GLY A 336 22.33 0.30 4.01
N GLU A 337 21.42 0.42 3.07
CA GLU A 337 20.02 0.07 3.28
C GLU A 337 19.77 -1.42 3.09
N VAL A 338 18.93 -1.97 3.95
CA VAL A 338 18.45 -3.35 3.88
C VAL A 338 16.95 -3.34 3.63
N LEU A 339 16.52 -4.04 2.60
CA LEU A 339 15.12 -4.31 2.35
C LEU A 339 14.67 -5.49 3.21
N LEU A 340 13.56 -5.31 3.91
CA LEU A 340 12.90 -6.33 4.70
C LEU A 340 11.65 -6.79 3.95
N PHE A 341 11.65 -8.02 3.45
CA PHE A 341 10.51 -8.62 2.79
C PHE A 341 9.72 -9.44 3.82
N PHE A 342 8.49 -9.02 4.06
CA PHE A 342 7.54 -9.67 4.95
C PHE A 342 6.58 -10.53 4.14
N SER A 343 6.53 -11.83 4.42
CA SER A 343 5.61 -12.80 3.78
C SER A 343 4.68 -13.39 4.84
N PHE A 344 3.37 -13.53 4.49
CA PHE A 344 2.29 -13.97 5.39
C PHE A 344 1.68 -15.29 4.92
#